data_5f4a72abe37ec9470af3e7c64bdaffe2
#
_entry.id   5f4a72abe37ec9470af3e7c64bdaffe2
#
_cell.length_a   1.000
_cell.length_b   1.000
_cell.length_c   1.000
_cell.angle_alpha   90.00
_cell.angle_beta   90.00
_cell.angle_gamma   90.00
#
_symmetry.space_group_name_H-M   'P 1'
#
loop_
_entity.id
_entity.type
_entity.pdbx_description
1 polymer ?
#
loop_
_entity_poly.entity_id
_entity_poly.type
_entity_poly.pdbx_seq_one_letter_code
_entity_poly.pdbx_strand_id
1 'polypeptide(L)'
;MERVTVSLDEDLLAQFDELIRRRGYANRSEAVRDLIRAELEAERLAHGQAQHCIASLSYVFNHHERELARRLTQAQHDHHDLTLSTMHVHLDHDNCMEVTVLRGPTDAVRAFAGSLTAERGVRHGQLNIVPADINVSHHHSHTHGGLDHPGHGHGHGGTPHVHSHPKT
;
A
#
# COMPACT_ATOMS: atom_id res chain seq x y z
N MET A 1 -22.50 -0.92 17.32
CA MET A 1 -22.46 0.16 16.28
C MET A 1 -23.16 1.37 16.89
N GLU A 2 -22.45 2.49 16.97
CA GLU A 2 -23.01 3.74 17.50
C GLU A 2 -23.60 4.59 16.39
N ARG A 3 -24.59 5.40 16.72
CA ARG A 3 -25.26 6.31 15.79
C ARG A 3 -24.92 7.75 16.15
N VAL A 4 -24.43 8.52 15.16
CA VAL A 4 -24.14 9.95 15.31
C VAL A 4 -25.10 10.74 14.42
N THR A 5 -25.64 11.85 14.94
CA THR A 5 -26.45 12.80 14.19
C THR A 5 -25.68 14.12 14.06
N VAL A 6 -25.58 14.63 12.84
CA VAL A 6 -24.90 15.90 12.52
C VAL A 6 -25.88 16.83 11.85
N SER A 7 -25.94 18.10 12.31
CA SER A 7 -26.69 19.16 11.66
C SER A 7 -25.78 19.96 10.75
N LEU A 8 -26.21 20.16 9.50
CA LEU A 8 -25.52 20.96 8.51
C LEU A 8 -26.43 22.11 8.09
N ASP A 9 -25.85 23.26 7.75
CA ASP A 9 -26.61 24.32 7.09
C ASP A 9 -27.00 23.90 5.65
N GLU A 10 -27.95 24.63 5.06
CA GLU A 10 -28.53 24.27 3.76
C GLU A 10 -27.49 24.28 2.64
N ASP A 11 -26.58 25.28 2.64
CA ASP A 11 -25.57 25.42 1.59
C ASP A 11 -24.52 24.29 1.65
N LEU A 12 -24.06 23.94 2.85
CA LEU A 12 -23.12 22.85 3.04
C LEU A 12 -23.76 21.49 2.72
N LEU A 13 -25.02 21.31 3.08
CA LEU A 13 -25.77 20.09 2.74
C LEU A 13 -25.91 19.93 1.23
N ALA A 14 -26.24 21.00 0.51
CA ALA A 14 -26.35 20.97 -0.96
C ALA A 14 -25.01 20.62 -1.61
N GLN A 15 -23.90 21.21 -1.16
CA GLN A 15 -22.56 20.90 -1.64
C GLN A 15 -22.16 19.44 -1.34
N PHE A 16 -22.53 18.92 -0.17
CA PHE A 16 -22.28 17.54 0.22
C PHE A 16 -23.09 16.56 -0.65
N ASP A 17 -24.33 16.83 -0.93
CA ASP A 17 -25.17 15.99 -1.80
C ASP A 17 -24.63 15.98 -3.26
N GLU A 18 -24.12 17.12 -3.74
CA GLU A 18 -23.45 17.18 -5.03
C GLU A 18 -22.16 16.35 -5.06
N LEU A 19 -21.36 16.40 -3.99
CA LEU A 19 -20.16 15.57 -3.84
C LEU A 19 -20.50 14.07 -3.86
N ILE A 20 -21.54 13.66 -3.12
CA ILE A 20 -22.04 12.28 -3.07
C ILE A 20 -22.41 11.80 -4.48
N ARG A 21 -23.22 12.58 -5.19
CA ARG A 21 -23.67 12.26 -6.55
C ARG A 21 -22.47 12.12 -7.50
N ARG A 22 -21.53 13.07 -7.46
CA ARG A 22 -20.35 13.10 -8.35
C ARG A 22 -19.40 11.92 -8.07
N ARG A 23 -19.24 11.51 -6.81
CA ARG A 23 -18.38 10.39 -6.40
C ARG A 23 -19.07 9.03 -6.45
N GLY A 24 -20.39 8.99 -6.75
CA GLY A 24 -21.13 7.74 -6.89
C GLY A 24 -21.44 7.02 -5.57
N TYR A 25 -21.46 7.73 -4.44
CA TYR A 25 -21.83 7.11 -3.17
C TYR A 25 -23.32 6.73 -3.14
N ALA A 26 -23.63 5.56 -2.58
CA ALA A 26 -25.00 5.07 -2.47
C ALA A 26 -25.83 5.86 -1.44
N ASN A 27 -25.19 6.42 -0.42
CA ASN A 27 -25.86 7.19 0.63
C ASN A 27 -24.90 8.10 1.40
N ARG A 28 -25.47 9.09 2.12
CA ARG A 28 -24.71 10.06 2.92
C ARG A 28 -23.83 9.41 4.00
N SER A 29 -24.34 8.34 4.63
CA SER A 29 -23.61 7.66 5.70
C SER A 29 -22.33 6.98 5.24
N GLU A 30 -22.31 6.46 4.03
CA GLU A 30 -21.11 5.88 3.41
C GLU A 30 -20.10 6.98 3.09
N ALA A 31 -20.54 8.06 2.46
CA ALA A 31 -19.68 9.21 2.15
C ALA A 31 -19.04 9.81 3.42
N VAL A 32 -19.82 9.98 4.52
CA VAL A 32 -19.30 10.50 5.79
C VAL A 32 -18.23 9.56 6.36
N ARG A 33 -18.47 8.24 6.37
CA ARG A 33 -17.49 7.28 6.88
C ARG A 33 -16.17 7.36 6.09
N ASP A 34 -16.25 7.45 4.77
CA ASP A 34 -15.07 7.49 3.93
C ASP A 34 -14.30 8.81 4.07
N LEU A 35 -15.01 9.94 4.21
CA LEU A 35 -14.37 11.23 4.48
C LEU A 35 -13.65 11.24 5.84
N ILE A 36 -14.28 10.68 6.88
CA ILE A 36 -13.66 10.58 8.21
C ILE A 36 -12.41 9.67 8.14
N ARG A 37 -12.50 8.53 7.48
CA ARG A 37 -11.35 7.63 7.31
C ARG A 37 -10.20 8.32 6.58
N ALA A 38 -10.51 8.98 5.47
CA ALA A 38 -9.50 9.68 4.67
C ALA A 38 -8.78 10.77 5.49
N GLU A 39 -9.53 11.54 6.30
CA GLU A 39 -8.96 12.59 7.15
C GLU A 39 -8.09 12.02 8.27
N LEU A 40 -8.58 10.99 8.98
CA LEU A 40 -7.79 10.31 10.02
C LEU A 40 -6.52 9.68 9.48
N GLU A 41 -6.57 9.14 8.26
CA GLU A 41 -5.41 8.57 7.58
C GLU A 41 -4.40 9.65 7.20
N ALA A 42 -4.87 10.76 6.62
CA ALA A 42 -4.04 11.91 6.28
C ALA A 42 -3.34 12.49 7.52
N GLU A 43 -4.05 12.63 8.64
CA GLU A 43 -3.51 13.11 9.90
C GLU A 43 -2.43 12.16 10.46
N ARG A 44 -2.69 10.83 10.47
CA ARG A 44 -1.68 9.84 10.90
C ARG A 44 -0.40 9.90 10.07
N LEU A 45 -0.54 10.08 8.76
CA LEU A 45 0.61 10.25 7.85
C LEU A 45 1.36 11.56 8.09
N ALA A 46 0.64 12.65 8.34
CA ALA A 46 1.22 13.97 8.58
C ALA A 46 1.99 14.04 9.92
N HIS A 47 1.49 13.37 10.96
CA HIS A 47 2.10 13.34 12.28
C HIS A 47 3.11 12.20 12.50
N GLY A 48 3.51 11.47 11.45
CA GLY A 48 4.46 10.36 11.55
C GLY A 48 3.99 9.19 12.42
N GLN A 49 2.68 9.10 12.69
CA GLN A 49 2.11 8.04 13.53
C GLN A 49 2.01 6.69 12.79
N ALA A 50 2.12 6.70 11.49
CA ALA A 50 2.18 5.51 10.66
C ALA A 50 3.63 5.04 10.55
N GLN A 51 4.10 4.23 11.51
CA GLN A 51 5.48 3.72 11.52
C GLN A 51 5.75 2.79 10.33
N HIS A 52 4.77 2.02 9.90
CA HIS A 52 4.85 1.11 8.75
C HIS A 52 3.69 1.31 7.80
N CYS A 53 3.92 0.95 6.55
CA CYS A 53 2.91 1.04 5.51
C CYS A 53 3.04 -0.08 4.48
N ILE A 54 1.94 -0.27 3.74
CA ILE A 54 1.95 -0.84 2.39
C ILE A 54 1.71 0.32 1.44
N ALA A 55 2.42 0.35 0.32
CA ALA A 55 2.24 1.41 -0.65
C ALA A 55 2.24 0.88 -2.08
N SER A 56 1.60 1.60 -2.98
CA SER A 56 1.76 1.42 -4.42
C SER A 56 2.46 2.63 -5.01
N LEU A 57 3.59 2.40 -5.67
CA LEU A 57 4.33 3.39 -6.43
C LEU A 57 4.09 3.12 -7.91
N SER A 58 3.62 4.10 -8.66
CA SER A 58 3.54 4.01 -10.12
C SER A 58 4.32 5.13 -10.78
N TYR A 59 4.96 4.84 -11.90
CA TYR A 59 5.69 5.81 -12.71
C TYR A 59 5.82 5.36 -14.16
N VAL A 60 6.11 6.32 -15.05
CA VAL A 60 6.29 6.08 -16.48
C VAL A 60 7.70 6.45 -16.88
N PHE A 61 8.33 5.65 -17.74
CA PHE A 61 9.64 5.92 -18.29
C PHE A 61 9.79 5.36 -19.72
N ASN A 62 10.79 5.85 -20.46
CA ASN A 62 11.11 5.33 -21.77
C ASN A 62 12.07 4.13 -21.62
N HIS A 63 11.64 2.93 -22.02
CA HIS A 63 12.44 1.71 -21.88
C HIS A 63 13.61 1.61 -22.87
N HIS A 64 13.63 2.44 -23.92
CA HIS A 64 14.80 2.54 -24.82
C HIS A 64 15.98 3.29 -24.20
N GLU A 65 15.74 4.08 -23.16
CA GLU A 65 16.81 4.65 -22.33
C GLU A 65 17.40 3.56 -21.43
N ARG A 66 18.27 2.71 -21.99
CA ARG A 66 18.83 1.51 -21.33
C ARG A 66 19.45 1.80 -19.96
N GLU A 67 20.15 2.93 -19.83
CA GLU A 67 20.77 3.31 -18.58
C GLU A 67 19.73 3.65 -17.50
N LEU A 68 18.62 4.28 -17.87
CA LEU A 68 17.52 4.54 -16.95
C LEU A 68 16.86 3.24 -16.51
N ALA A 69 16.45 2.39 -17.44
CA ALA A 69 15.84 1.09 -17.13
C ALA A 69 16.73 0.25 -16.20
N ARG A 70 18.04 0.22 -16.46
CA ARG A 70 19.01 -0.49 -15.61
C ARG A 70 19.08 0.12 -14.20
N ARG A 71 19.12 1.46 -14.06
CA ARG A 71 19.14 2.11 -12.74
C ARG A 71 17.88 1.86 -11.94
N LEU A 72 16.71 1.92 -12.58
CA LEU A 72 15.42 1.63 -11.92
C LEU A 72 15.37 0.18 -11.40
N THR A 73 15.77 -0.78 -12.24
CA THR A 73 15.86 -2.20 -11.83
C THR A 73 16.86 -2.40 -10.70
N GLN A 74 18.04 -1.77 -10.78
CA GLN A 74 19.05 -1.87 -9.73
C GLN A 74 18.56 -1.27 -8.41
N ALA A 75 17.90 -0.11 -8.45
CA ALA A 75 17.34 0.51 -7.26
C ALA A 75 16.29 -0.37 -6.56
N GLN A 76 15.43 -1.05 -7.33
CA GLN A 76 14.47 -2.01 -6.78
C GLN A 76 15.19 -3.24 -6.18
N HIS A 77 16.26 -3.71 -6.81
CA HIS A 77 17.05 -4.82 -6.30
C HIS A 77 17.78 -4.46 -5.01
N ASP A 78 18.32 -3.26 -4.91
CA ASP A 78 19.03 -2.77 -3.70
C ASP A 78 18.07 -2.57 -2.52
N HIS A 79 16.77 -2.42 -2.80
CA HIS A 79 15.70 -2.27 -1.79
C HIS A 79 14.68 -3.43 -1.87
N HIS A 80 15.19 -4.66 -2.06
CA HIS A 80 14.36 -5.87 -2.13
C HIS A 80 13.59 -6.15 -0.83
N ASP A 81 14.08 -5.64 0.30
CA ASP A 81 13.43 -5.70 1.61
C ASP A 81 12.14 -4.86 1.67
N LEU A 82 12.07 -3.77 0.88
CA LEU A 82 10.88 -2.93 0.76
C LEU A 82 9.95 -3.37 -0.37
N THR A 83 10.48 -4.00 -1.42
CA THR A 83 9.75 -4.33 -2.64
C THR A 83 9.09 -5.70 -2.54
N LEU A 84 7.76 -5.75 -2.59
CA LEU A 84 6.98 -7.00 -2.59
C LEU A 84 6.79 -7.57 -3.99
N SER A 85 6.47 -6.69 -4.94
CA SER A 85 6.25 -7.07 -6.34
C SER A 85 6.33 -5.85 -7.25
N THR A 86 6.66 -6.09 -8.52
CA THR A 86 6.64 -5.06 -9.56
C THR A 86 5.90 -5.60 -10.77
N MET A 87 4.98 -4.79 -11.29
CA MET A 87 4.28 -5.03 -12.54
C MET A 87 4.78 -4.05 -13.58
N HIS A 88 5.17 -4.57 -14.75
CA HIS A 88 5.62 -3.79 -15.88
C HIS A 88 4.58 -3.82 -17.00
N VAL A 89 4.16 -2.67 -17.46
CA VAL A 89 3.11 -2.50 -18.48
C VAL A 89 3.65 -1.68 -19.64
N HIS A 90 3.62 -2.23 -20.84
CA HIS A 90 3.92 -1.47 -22.07
C HIS A 90 2.73 -0.56 -22.40
N LEU A 91 2.95 0.75 -22.43
CA LEU A 91 1.91 1.73 -22.80
C LEU A 91 1.88 1.96 -24.30
N ASP A 92 3.05 2.08 -24.91
CA ASP A 92 3.25 2.24 -26.34
C ASP A 92 4.61 1.67 -26.74
N HIS A 93 5.10 2.04 -27.94
CA HIS A 93 6.36 1.55 -28.49
C HIS A 93 7.60 1.98 -27.67
N ASP A 94 7.52 3.12 -27.02
CA ASP A 94 8.66 3.73 -26.30
C ASP A 94 8.48 3.75 -24.79
N ASN A 95 7.25 3.82 -24.31
CA ASN A 95 6.93 4.07 -22.91
C ASN A 95 6.39 2.85 -22.19
N CYS A 96 6.88 2.67 -20.97
CA CYS A 96 6.40 1.68 -20.03
C CYS A 96 5.93 2.36 -18.75
N MET A 97 4.94 1.77 -18.12
CA MET A 97 4.51 2.08 -16.76
C MET A 97 4.92 0.93 -15.85
N GLU A 98 5.57 1.25 -14.74
CA GLU A 98 5.78 0.31 -13.65
C GLU A 98 4.86 0.63 -12.48
N VAL A 99 4.35 -0.43 -11.86
CA VAL A 99 3.60 -0.37 -10.60
C VAL A 99 4.27 -1.30 -9.61
N THR A 100 4.86 -0.72 -8.57
CA THR A 100 5.59 -1.45 -7.55
C THR A 100 4.81 -1.42 -6.24
N VAL A 101 4.60 -2.58 -5.64
CA VAL A 101 4.01 -2.70 -4.30
C VAL A 101 5.16 -2.73 -3.30
N LEU A 102 5.11 -1.81 -2.35
CA LEU A 102 6.12 -1.61 -1.32
C LEU A 102 5.54 -1.92 0.06
N ARG A 103 6.38 -2.39 0.98
CA ARG A 103 6.04 -2.60 2.38
C ARG A 103 7.26 -2.33 3.26
N GLY A 104 7.07 -1.57 4.33
CA GLY A 104 8.16 -1.31 5.27
C GLY A 104 7.90 -0.09 6.17
N PRO A 105 8.96 0.39 6.83
CA PRO A 105 8.92 1.66 7.54
C PRO A 105 8.49 2.79 6.59
N THR A 106 7.52 3.59 7.01
CA THR A 106 6.90 4.61 6.14
C THR A 106 7.92 5.59 5.57
N ASP A 107 8.88 6.01 6.38
CA ASP A 107 9.93 6.94 5.94
C ASP A 107 10.87 6.30 4.91
N ALA A 108 11.21 5.02 5.08
CA ALA A 108 12.04 4.29 4.12
C ALA A 108 11.33 4.11 2.78
N VAL A 109 10.02 3.77 2.81
CA VAL A 109 9.18 3.68 1.61
C VAL A 109 9.08 5.02 0.89
N ARG A 110 8.88 6.13 1.63
CA ARG A 110 8.85 7.49 1.05
C ARG A 110 10.18 7.88 0.42
N ALA A 111 11.28 7.64 1.12
CA ALA A 111 12.63 7.96 0.63
C ALA A 111 12.94 7.17 -0.65
N PHE A 112 12.67 5.88 -0.67
CA PHE A 112 12.86 5.04 -1.84
C PHE A 112 11.98 5.46 -3.02
N ALA A 113 10.68 5.68 -2.82
CA ALA A 113 9.78 6.18 -3.86
C ALA A 113 10.22 7.55 -4.39
N GLY A 114 10.66 8.45 -3.50
CA GLY A 114 11.21 9.76 -3.86
C GLY A 114 12.45 9.66 -4.74
N SER A 115 13.37 8.74 -4.43
CA SER A 115 14.57 8.53 -5.25
C SER A 115 14.24 8.03 -6.66
N LEU A 116 13.31 7.09 -6.80
CA LEU A 116 12.88 6.56 -8.11
C LEU A 116 12.16 7.62 -8.94
N THR A 117 11.24 8.38 -8.31
CA THR A 117 10.47 9.40 -9.03
C THR A 117 11.28 10.64 -9.40
N ALA A 118 12.41 10.89 -8.71
CA ALA A 118 13.35 11.95 -9.01
C ALA A 118 14.37 11.59 -10.11
N GLU A 119 14.43 10.31 -10.53
CA GLU A 119 15.34 9.91 -11.62
C GLU A 119 15.01 10.64 -12.91
N ARG A 120 16.06 11.16 -13.56
CA ARG A 120 15.89 11.86 -14.84
C ARG A 120 15.30 10.92 -15.89
N GLY A 121 14.18 11.30 -16.49
CA GLY A 121 13.46 10.49 -17.47
C GLY A 121 12.26 9.74 -16.89
N VAL A 122 12.13 9.68 -15.58
CA VAL A 122 10.92 9.22 -14.91
C VAL A 122 9.85 10.33 -14.91
N ARG A 123 8.62 9.95 -15.20
CA ARG A 123 7.45 10.85 -15.30
C ARG A 123 6.25 10.23 -14.59
N HIS A 124 5.27 11.07 -14.24
CA HIS A 124 4.01 10.62 -13.64
C HIS A 124 4.17 9.76 -12.39
N GLY A 125 5.22 10.05 -11.59
CA GLY A 125 5.44 9.36 -10.33
C GLY A 125 4.30 9.63 -9.34
N GLN A 126 3.66 8.56 -8.83
CA GLN A 126 2.60 8.63 -7.83
C GLN A 126 2.83 7.58 -6.76
N LEU A 127 2.81 8.00 -5.51
CA LEU A 127 2.91 7.13 -4.35
C LEU A 127 1.60 7.20 -3.56
N ASN A 128 0.91 6.07 -3.47
CA ASN A 128 -0.24 5.90 -2.60
C ASN A 128 0.18 5.07 -1.39
N ILE A 129 0.03 5.62 -0.18
CA ILE A 129 0.44 5.00 1.08
C ILE A 129 -0.79 4.58 1.87
N VAL A 130 -0.80 3.32 2.30
CA VAL A 130 -1.79 2.76 3.22
C VAL A 130 -1.07 2.45 4.54
N PRO A 131 -1.34 3.19 5.64
CA PRO A 131 -0.80 2.88 6.95
C PRO A 131 -1.15 1.45 7.37
N ALA A 132 -0.17 0.72 7.92
CA ALA A 132 -0.37 -0.66 8.31
C ALA A 132 0.34 -0.98 9.63
N ASP A 133 -0.28 -1.82 10.45
CA ASP A 133 0.39 -2.49 11.55
C ASP A 133 1.00 -3.79 11.03
N ILE A 134 2.28 -4.00 11.30
CA ILE A 134 2.97 -5.23 10.94
C ILE A 134 3.01 -6.15 12.15
N ASN A 135 2.26 -7.24 12.12
CA ASN A 135 2.30 -8.30 13.10
C ASN A 135 3.05 -9.51 12.55
N VAL A 136 4.11 -9.91 13.25
CA VAL A 136 4.79 -11.19 12.97
C VAL A 136 4.06 -12.26 13.77
N SER A 137 3.23 -13.06 13.12
CA SER A 137 2.61 -14.21 13.76
C SER A 137 3.51 -15.44 13.59
N HIS A 138 3.92 -16.01 14.74
CA HIS A 138 4.48 -17.35 14.74
C HIS A 138 3.31 -18.33 14.65
N HIS A 139 3.26 -19.14 13.61
CA HIS A 139 2.34 -20.26 13.54
C HIS A 139 2.71 -21.24 14.65
N HIS A 140 1.90 -21.32 15.69
CA HIS A 140 1.92 -22.49 16.54
C HIS A 140 1.31 -23.65 15.75
N SER A 141 2.14 -24.61 15.35
CA SER A 141 1.64 -25.85 14.78
C SER A 141 0.79 -26.53 15.85
N HIS A 142 -0.50 -26.63 15.61
CA HIS A 142 -1.35 -27.52 16.39
C HIS A 142 -0.97 -28.95 16.03
N THR A 143 -0.17 -29.59 16.89
CA THR A 143 0.02 -31.03 16.87
C THR A 143 -1.32 -31.67 17.24
N HIS A 144 -2.05 -32.16 16.24
CA HIS A 144 -3.11 -33.12 16.45
C HIS A 144 -2.45 -34.40 16.94
N GLY A 145 -2.69 -34.73 18.22
CA GLY A 145 -2.31 -36.02 18.79
C GLY A 145 -3.03 -37.14 18.02
N GLY A 146 -2.28 -37.96 17.33
CA GLY A 146 -2.76 -39.14 16.62
C GLY A 146 -1.61 -40.11 16.45
N LEU A 147 -1.60 -41.15 17.27
CA LEU A 147 -1.06 -42.50 17.09
C LEU A 147 0.32 -42.67 16.41
N ASP A 148 1.24 -43.21 17.19
CA ASP A 148 2.58 -43.64 16.86
C ASP A 148 2.69 -44.41 15.53
N HIS A 149 3.50 -43.84 14.59
CA HIS A 149 4.25 -44.58 13.58
C HIS A 149 5.72 -44.11 13.59
N PRO A 150 6.70 -45.02 13.72
CA PRO A 150 8.12 -44.67 13.66
C PRO A 150 8.54 -44.54 12.18
N GLY A 151 8.97 -43.36 11.75
CA GLY A 151 9.63 -43.23 10.47
C GLY A 151 9.64 -41.80 9.89
N HIS A 152 10.83 -41.23 9.83
CA HIS A 152 11.29 -40.07 9.08
C HIS A 152 10.78 -38.69 9.52
N GLY A 153 11.56 -38.10 10.45
CA GLY A 153 11.46 -36.68 10.81
C GLY A 153 11.97 -35.77 9.68
N HIS A 154 11.08 -35.16 8.89
CA HIS A 154 11.37 -33.95 8.18
C HIS A 154 10.83 -32.80 9.04
N GLY A 155 11.75 -32.15 9.75
CA GLY A 155 11.45 -30.90 10.45
C GLY A 155 11.13 -29.80 9.45
N HIS A 156 9.85 -29.54 9.19
CA HIS A 156 9.42 -28.33 8.52
C HIS A 156 9.52 -27.20 9.56
N GLY A 157 10.65 -26.48 9.55
CA GLY A 157 10.75 -25.20 10.21
C GLY A 157 9.73 -24.26 9.57
N GLY A 158 8.63 -23.96 10.28
CA GLY A 158 7.64 -23.02 9.84
C GLY A 158 8.29 -21.64 9.68
N THR A 159 8.39 -21.12 8.46
CA THR A 159 8.82 -19.75 8.23
C THR A 159 7.81 -18.78 8.83
N PRO A 160 8.25 -17.77 9.60
CA PRO A 160 7.34 -16.80 10.17
C PRO A 160 6.62 -16.03 9.04
N HIS A 161 5.30 -15.99 9.10
CA HIS A 161 4.49 -15.20 8.16
C HIS A 161 4.30 -13.79 8.71
N VAL A 162 4.53 -12.79 7.87
CA VAL A 162 4.32 -11.39 8.20
C VAL A 162 2.92 -10.98 7.71
N HIS A 163 2.07 -10.58 8.63
CA HIS A 163 0.76 -10.02 8.31
C HIS A 163 0.80 -8.51 8.43
N SER A 164 0.26 -7.82 7.43
CA SER A 164 0.11 -6.36 7.43
C SER A 164 -1.37 -6.03 7.52
N HIS A 165 -1.78 -5.36 8.59
CA HIS A 165 -3.17 -4.97 8.82
C HIS A 165 -3.33 -3.47 8.52
N PRO A 166 -4.11 -3.10 7.49
CA PRO A 166 -4.43 -1.69 7.25
C PRO A 166 -5.15 -1.09 8.44
N LYS A 167 -4.74 0.11 8.84
CA LYS A 167 -5.44 0.90 9.87
C LYS A 167 -6.63 1.60 9.23
N THR A 168 -7.82 1.26 9.66
CA THR A 168 -9.08 1.89 9.22
C THR A 168 -9.67 2.73 10.33
#